data_86bde91b4ee6566e9f08d450e1af3592
#
_entry.id   86bde91b4ee6566e9f08d450e1af3592
#
_cell.length_a   1.000
_cell.length_b   1.000
_cell.length_c   1.000
_cell.angle_alpha   90.00
_cell.angle_beta   90.00
_cell.angle_gamma   90.00
#
_symmetry.space_group_name_H-M   'P 1'
#
loop_
_entity.id
_entity.type
_entity.pdbx_description
1 polymer ?
#
loop_
_entity_poly.entity_id
_entity_poly.type
_entity_poly.pdbx_seq_one_letter_code
_entity_poly.pdbx_strand_id
1 'polypeptide(L)'
;MLGTEITEAVFADPDTAPISPRLKAALGLVRKLTLSPQEVRADDIRVTLDAGVSEDGAIDAMYVCFAFNLIDRVSDALGFDLMDEDGYRRGAMNLLKFGYELPAPLRLLARNPAW
;
A
#
# COMPACT_ATOMS: atom_id res chain seq x y z
N MET A 1 1.52 6.41 14.56
CA MET A 1 2.26 5.33 13.86
C MET A 1 1.81 4.02 14.48
N LEU A 2 1.41 3.05 13.68
CA LEU A 2 1.10 1.71 14.18
C LEU A 2 2.39 1.10 14.73
N GLY A 3 2.33 0.50 15.92
CA GLY A 3 3.51 -0.18 16.51
C GLY A 3 3.90 -1.40 15.67
N THR A 4 5.16 -1.80 15.73
CA THR A 4 5.69 -2.96 15.00
C THR A 4 4.85 -4.22 15.26
N GLU A 5 4.42 -4.44 16.51
CA GLU A 5 3.58 -5.57 16.90
C GLU A 5 2.23 -5.63 16.16
N ILE A 6 1.58 -4.47 15.95
CA ILE A 6 0.31 -4.42 15.21
C ILE A 6 0.55 -4.72 13.73
N THR A 7 1.64 -4.20 13.18
CA THR A 7 2.00 -4.46 11.78
C THR A 7 2.29 -5.94 11.55
N GLU A 8 3.05 -6.57 12.43
CA GLU A 8 3.32 -8.02 12.39
C GLU A 8 2.05 -8.85 12.52
N ALA A 9 1.14 -8.47 13.42
CA ALA A 9 -0.15 -9.13 13.58
C ALA A 9 -1.01 -9.04 12.30
N VAL A 10 -1.01 -7.88 11.64
CA VAL A 10 -1.73 -7.70 10.36
C VAL A 10 -1.14 -8.55 9.24
N PHE A 11 0.19 -8.67 9.17
CA PHE A 11 0.84 -9.55 8.20
C PHE A 11 0.60 -11.03 8.47
N ALA A 12 0.51 -11.43 9.74
CA ALA A 12 0.20 -12.80 10.10
C ALA A 12 -1.24 -13.17 9.76
N ASP A 13 -2.20 -12.36 10.19
CA ASP A 13 -3.63 -12.53 9.90
C ASP A 13 -4.39 -11.22 10.17
N PRO A 14 -4.83 -10.50 9.14
CA PRO A 14 -5.56 -9.25 9.32
C PRO A 14 -6.92 -9.43 10.03
N ASP A 15 -7.53 -10.62 9.94
CA ASP A 15 -8.85 -10.87 10.53
C ASP A 15 -8.79 -10.95 12.06
N THR A 16 -7.69 -11.46 12.61
CA THR A 16 -7.46 -11.57 14.06
C THR A 16 -6.65 -10.40 14.63
N ALA A 17 -6.00 -9.61 13.78
CA ALA A 17 -5.18 -8.47 14.20
C ALA A 17 -5.98 -7.45 15.03
N PRO A 18 -5.36 -6.78 16.04
CA PRO A 18 -6.02 -5.79 16.88
C PRO A 18 -6.19 -4.44 16.18
N ILE A 19 -6.86 -4.44 15.04
CA ILE A 19 -7.19 -3.27 14.22
C ILE A 19 -8.71 -3.07 14.13
N SER A 20 -9.13 -1.88 13.73
CA SER A 20 -10.56 -1.56 13.64
C SER A 20 -11.29 -2.43 12.62
N PRO A 21 -12.60 -2.74 12.83
CA PRO A 21 -13.41 -3.46 11.84
C PRO A 21 -13.39 -2.79 10.47
N ARG A 22 -13.39 -1.46 10.43
CA ARG A 22 -13.29 -0.67 9.21
C ARG A 22 -11.99 -0.97 8.45
N LEU A 23 -10.85 -1.02 9.14
CA LEU A 23 -9.57 -1.32 8.52
C LEU A 23 -9.51 -2.78 8.04
N LYS A 24 -10.07 -3.72 8.80
CA LYS A 24 -10.20 -5.13 8.38
C LYS A 24 -10.98 -5.27 7.09
N ALA A 25 -12.11 -4.57 7.00
CA ALA A 25 -12.95 -4.58 5.79
C ALA A 25 -12.23 -4.01 4.55
N ALA A 26 -11.51 -2.89 4.72
CA ALA A 26 -10.71 -2.30 3.65
C ALA A 26 -9.59 -3.25 3.20
N LEU A 27 -8.86 -3.87 4.14
CA LEU A 27 -7.81 -4.86 3.83
C LEU A 27 -8.39 -6.11 3.16
N GLY A 28 -9.56 -6.58 3.57
CA GLY A 28 -10.29 -7.69 2.93
C GLY A 28 -10.62 -7.40 1.47
N LEU A 29 -11.13 -6.20 1.18
CA LEU A 29 -11.41 -5.75 -0.18
C LEU A 29 -10.12 -5.71 -1.03
N VAL A 30 -9.07 -5.09 -0.53
CA VAL A 30 -7.76 -4.97 -1.21
C VAL A 30 -7.15 -6.35 -1.46
N ARG A 31 -7.21 -7.25 -0.48
CA ARG A 31 -6.74 -8.64 -0.61
C ARG A 31 -7.48 -9.37 -1.74
N LYS A 32 -8.81 -9.28 -1.75
CA LYS A 32 -9.62 -9.91 -2.79
C LYS A 32 -9.33 -9.32 -4.17
N LEU A 33 -9.20 -7.99 -4.25
CA LEU A 33 -8.86 -7.28 -5.48
C LEU A 33 -7.48 -7.70 -6.03
N THR A 34 -6.52 -8.00 -5.16
CA THR A 34 -5.17 -8.44 -5.54
C THR A 34 -5.13 -9.91 -5.95
N LEU A 35 -5.76 -10.80 -5.17
CA LEU A 35 -5.62 -12.25 -5.35
C LEU A 35 -6.65 -12.85 -6.29
N SER A 36 -7.86 -12.29 -6.35
CA SER A 36 -8.98 -12.81 -7.14
C SER A 36 -9.82 -11.67 -7.74
N PRO A 37 -9.23 -10.78 -8.54
CA PRO A 37 -9.92 -9.58 -9.04
C PRO A 37 -11.20 -9.91 -9.83
N GLN A 38 -11.23 -11.05 -10.52
CA GLN A 38 -12.40 -11.54 -11.26
C GLN A 38 -13.57 -11.95 -10.37
N GLU A 39 -13.35 -12.12 -9.06
CA GLU A 39 -14.37 -12.51 -8.08
C GLU A 39 -14.94 -11.32 -7.32
N VAL A 40 -14.39 -10.11 -7.50
CA VAL A 40 -14.88 -8.90 -6.85
C VAL A 40 -16.28 -8.58 -7.39
N ARG A 41 -17.22 -8.32 -6.48
CA ARG A 41 -18.62 -8.03 -6.74
C ARG A 41 -19.07 -6.76 -5.99
N ALA A 42 -20.20 -6.23 -6.39
CA ALA A 42 -20.83 -5.10 -5.71
C ALA A 42 -21.06 -5.34 -4.20
N ASP A 43 -21.30 -6.61 -3.83
CA ASP A 43 -21.48 -6.99 -2.44
C ASP A 43 -20.20 -6.81 -1.60
N ASP A 44 -19.03 -7.02 -2.18
CA ASP A 44 -17.75 -6.78 -1.48
C ASP A 44 -17.59 -5.30 -1.12
N ILE A 45 -17.98 -4.42 -2.06
CA ILE A 45 -17.98 -2.97 -1.81
C ILE A 45 -19.01 -2.63 -0.74
N ARG A 46 -20.23 -3.20 -0.82
CA ARG A 46 -21.28 -2.94 0.18
C ARG A 46 -20.84 -3.35 1.58
N VAL A 47 -20.28 -4.54 1.75
CA VAL A 47 -19.75 -5.01 3.04
C VAL A 47 -18.67 -4.06 3.58
N THR A 48 -17.82 -3.53 2.71
CA THR A 48 -16.78 -2.57 3.09
C THR A 48 -17.39 -1.25 3.58
N LEU A 49 -18.40 -0.73 2.88
CA LEU A 49 -19.11 0.48 3.30
C LEU A 49 -19.90 0.26 4.59
N ASP A 50 -20.59 -0.85 4.75
CA ASP A 50 -21.35 -1.22 5.94
C ASP A 50 -20.45 -1.35 7.19
N ALA A 51 -19.18 -1.72 7.01
CA ALA A 51 -18.17 -1.71 8.07
C ALA A 51 -17.66 -0.30 8.45
N GLY A 52 -18.18 0.75 7.79
CA GLY A 52 -17.89 2.14 8.08
C GLY A 52 -16.72 2.75 7.29
N VAL A 53 -16.28 2.10 6.22
CA VAL A 53 -15.38 2.73 5.23
C VAL A 53 -16.23 3.68 4.37
N SER A 54 -15.78 4.93 4.18
CA SER A 54 -16.46 5.84 3.27
C SER A 54 -16.26 5.43 1.80
N GLU A 55 -17.10 5.90 0.89
CA GLU A 55 -16.92 5.68 -0.54
C GLU A 55 -15.55 6.16 -1.02
N ASP A 56 -15.16 7.38 -0.65
CA ASP A 56 -13.85 7.93 -0.96
C ASP A 56 -12.71 7.04 -0.39
N GLY A 57 -12.87 6.58 0.86
CA GLY A 57 -11.90 5.69 1.50
C GLY A 57 -11.76 4.33 0.79
N ALA A 58 -12.86 3.78 0.27
CA ALA A 58 -12.83 2.55 -0.53
C ALA A 58 -12.15 2.80 -1.89
N ILE A 59 -12.44 3.93 -2.53
CA ILE A 59 -11.80 4.35 -3.78
C ILE A 59 -10.29 4.54 -3.57
N ASP A 60 -9.89 5.26 -2.53
CA ASP A 60 -8.48 5.47 -2.19
C ASP A 60 -7.74 4.15 -1.95
N ALA A 61 -8.36 3.22 -1.20
CA ALA A 61 -7.79 1.90 -0.97
C ALA A 61 -7.58 1.12 -2.27
N MET A 62 -8.53 1.20 -3.22
CA MET A 62 -8.40 0.58 -4.54
C MET A 62 -7.30 1.24 -5.38
N TYR A 63 -7.15 2.56 -5.36
CA TYR A 63 -6.07 3.26 -6.06
C TYR A 63 -4.69 2.90 -5.50
N VAL A 64 -4.55 2.85 -4.17
CA VAL A 64 -3.30 2.42 -3.53
C VAL A 64 -2.98 0.97 -3.93
N CYS A 65 -3.97 0.08 -3.88
CA CYS A 65 -3.83 -1.31 -4.32
C CYS A 65 -3.37 -1.40 -5.78
N PHE A 66 -4.00 -0.64 -6.68
CA PHE A 66 -3.61 -0.60 -8.10
C PHE A 66 -2.15 -0.14 -8.28
N ALA A 67 -1.76 0.95 -7.62
CA ALA A 67 -0.42 1.50 -7.74
C ALA A 67 0.64 0.50 -7.26
N PHE A 68 0.45 -0.16 -6.11
CA PHE A 68 1.37 -1.17 -5.60
C PHE A 68 1.41 -2.41 -6.49
N ASN A 69 0.27 -2.93 -6.92
CA ASN A 69 0.26 -4.08 -7.85
C ASN A 69 0.99 -3.77 -9.17
N LEU A 70 0.90 -2.53 -9.66
CA LEU A 70 1.63 -2.11 -10.86
C LEU A 70 3.14 -2.04 -10.60
N ILE A 71 3.55 -1.37 -9.52
CA ILE A 71 4.96 -1.18 -9.16
C ILE A 71 5.62 -2.53 -8.91
N ASP A 72 5.00 -3.42 -8.14
CA ASP A 72 5.55 -4.73 -7.81
C ASP A 72 5.77 -5.57 -9.08
N ARG A 73 4.78 -5.62 -9.97
CA ARG A 73 4.90 -6.37 -11.24
C ARG A 73 5.96 -5.78 -12.17
N VAL A 74 6.11 -4.47 -12.21
CA VAL A 74 7.17 -3.82 -13.00
C VAL A 74 8.54 -4.12 -12.38
N SER A 75 8.66 -4.06 -11.06
CA SER A 75 9.90 -4.38 -10.35
C SER A 75 10.33 -5.83 -10.57
N ASP A 76 9.39 -6.77 -10.49
CA ASP A 76 9.64 -8.19 -10.77
C ASP A 76 10.05 -8.40 -12.23
N ALA A 77 9.35 -7.77 -13.17
CA ALA A 77 9.65 -7.90 -14.60
C ALA A 77 11.02 -7.32 -14.98
N LEU A 78 11.47 -6.28 -14.27
CA LEU A 78 12.78 -5.66 -14.47
C LEU A 78 13.90 -6.32 -13.65
N GLY A 79 13.55 -7.28 -12.78
CA GLY A 79 14.52 -8.00 -11.94
C GLY A 79 15.18 -7.09 -10.90
N PHE A 80 14.42 -6.20 -10.27
CA PHE A 80 14.94 -5.37 -9.20
C PHE A 80 15.23 -6.23 -7.97
N ASP A 81 16.45 -6.12 -7.47
CA ASP A 81 16.84 -6.79 -6.24
C ASP A 81 16.18 -6.12 -5.02
N LEU A 82 15.82 -6.93 -4.05
CA LEU A 82 15.38 -6.44 -2.75
C LEU A 82 16.55 -5.78 -2.02
N MET A 83 16.28 -4.67 -1.35
CA MET A 83 17.26 -4.02 -0.48
C MET A 83 17.58 -4.94 0.71
N ASP A 84 18.80 -4.85 1.21
CA ASP A 84 19.16 -5.44 2.49
C ASP A 84 18.46 -4.70 3.66
N GLU A 85 18.56 -5.24 4.87
CA GLU A 85 17.92 -4.67 6.07
C GLU A 85 18.37 -3.23 6.33
N ASP A 86 19.64 -2.92 6.10
CA ASP A 86 20.19 -1.58 6.26
C ASP A 86 19.66 -0.62 5.19
N GLY A 87 19.44 -1.09 3.98
CA GLY A 87 18.80 -0.35 2.90
C GLY A 87 17.37 0.02 3.25
N TYR A 88 16.58 -0.93 3.73
CA TYR A 88 15.22 -0.68 4.22
C TYR A 88 15.18 0.32 5.37
N ARG A 89 16.09 0.18 6.35
CA ARG A 89 16.18 1.10 7.48
C ARG A 89 16.52 2.52 7.03
N ARG A 90 17.50 2.69 6.14
CA ARG A 90 17.85 4.00 5.55
C ARG A 90 16.70 4.60 4.75
N GLY A 91 16.02 3.79 3.94
CA GLY A 91 14.85 4.20 3.18
C GLY A 91 13.71 4.69 4.08
N ALA A 92 13.39 3.93 5.12
CA ALA A 92 12.36 4.30 6.10
C ALA A 92 12.71 5.60 6.83
N MET A 93 13.97 5.79 7.26
CA MET A 93 14.41 7.03 7.90
C MET A 93 14.35 8.23 6.96
N ASN A 94 14.68 8.05 5.69
CA ASN A 94 14.56 9.10 4.69
C ASN A 94 13.10 9.49 4.45
N LEU A 95 12.20 8.51 4.34
CA LEU A 95 10.76 8.77 4.22
C LEU A 95 10.19 9.50 5.43
N LEU A 96 10.60 9.12 6.64
CA LEU A 96 10.17 9.81 7.86
C LEU A 96 10.68 11.25 7.94
N LYS A 97 11.87 11.53 7.42
CA LYS A 97 12.52 12.85 7.48
C LYS A 97 12.08 13.78 6.36
N PHE A 98 11.91 13.28 5.17
CA PHE A 98 11.69 14.09 3.96
C PHE A 98 10.34 13.82 3.28
N GLY A 99 9.58 12.82 3.73
CA GLY A 99 8.38 12.35 3.05
C GLY A 99 8.72 11.77 1.67
N TYR A 100 7.78 11.87 0.74
CA TYR A 100 7.96 11.47 -0.66
C TYR A 100 8.57 12.59 -1.53
N GLU A 101 9.06 13.66 -0.92
CA GLU A 101 9.70 14.73 -1.68
C GLU A 101 11.10 14.32 -2.15
N LEU A 102 11.35 14.47 -3.44
CA LEU A 102 12.68 14.28 -3.99
C LEU A 102 13.63 15.34 -3.38
N PRO A 103 14.81 14.94 -2.89
CA PRO A 103 15.84 15.87 -2.48
C PRO A 103 16.12 16.92 -3.55
N ALA A 104 16.42 18.17 -3.14
CA ALA A 104 16.61 19.30 -4.06
C ALA A 104 17.47 19.02 -5.30
N PRO A 105 18.61 18.33 -5.22
CA PRO A 105 19.41 17.99 -6.42
C PRO A 105 18.69 17.06 -7.39
N LEU A 106 17.88 16.11 -6.91
CA LEU A 106 17.11 15.21 -7.74
C LEU A 106 15.88 15.89 -8.36
N ARG A 107 15.30 16.90 -7.71
CA ARG A 107 14.25 17.75 -8.30
C ARG A 107 14.74 18.52 -9.53
N LEU A 108 16.01 18.93 -9.53
CA LEU A 108 16.61 19.62 -10.69
C LEU A 108 16.76 18.67 -11.88
N LEU A 109 17.11 17.42 -11.66
CA LEU A 109 17.19 16.40 -12.70
C LEU A 109 15.79 16.02 -13.25
N ALA A 110 14.79 15.95 -12.38
CA ALA A 110 13.41 15.67 -12.77
C ALA A 110 12.71 16.84 -13.51
N ARG A 111 13.22 18.08 -13.36
CA ARG A 111 12.68 19.28 -14.04
C ARG A 111 13.13 19.46 -15.49
N ASN A 112 14.04 18.64 -15.96
CA ASN A 112 14.50 18.71 -17.35
C ASN A 112 14.27 17.37 -18.07
N PRO A 113 13.01 17.04 -18.43
CA PRO A 113 12.76 15.89 -19.28
C PRO A 113 13.28 16.23 -20.68
N ALA A 114 14.42 15.67 -21.01
CA ALA A 114 14.93 15.64 -22.37
C ALA A 114 14.22 14.52 -23.15
N TRP A 115 12.89 14.65 -23.33
CA TRP A 115 12.07 13.88 -24.25
C TRP A 115 11.08 14.78 -24.95
#